data_97357627b4fbd12e3d0f470f88ad0d92
#
_entry.id   97357627b4fbd12e3d0f470f88ad0d92
#
_cell.length_a   1.000
_cell.length_b   1.000
_cell.length_c   1.000
_cell.angle_alpha   90.00
_cell.angle_beta   90.00
_cell.angle_gamma   90.00
#
_symmetry.space_group_name_H-M   'P 1'
#
loop_
_entity.id
_entity.type
_entity.pdbx_description
1 polymer ?
#
loop_
_entity_poly.entity_id
_entity_poly.type
_entity_poly.pdbx_seq_one_letter_code
_entity_poly.pdbx_strand_id
1 'polypeptide(L)'
;TLFRFLSDFLIDLPPRLLGVVEESMEAIWRGQELTLTGIGRNILGRTRVKHKIKRAYRLLSNPLLHRAFNPLFANIAARLIDPGSRPILLVDWTCFDDTHYAIVASTPHRGRAIPVYIEVHPKSRYASPDVEQAFLNTLNNAILPLNARPVLVSDAGFRNPWLREVNRLGWDFVGRLRGPVTVQPEDSTSDVWLHHYLLFE
;
A
#
# COMPACT_ATOMS: atom_id res chain seq x y z
N THR A 1 15.65 18.14 7.43
CA THR A 1 15.02 18.54 6.16
C THR A 1 14.33 17.35 5.52
N LEU A 2 13.24 17.58 4.75
CA LEU A 2 12.51 16.56 3.98
C LEU A 2 13.47 15.73 3.11
N PHE A 3 14.46 16.36 2.50
CA PHE A 3 15.51 15.73 1.69
C PHE A 3 16.28 14.63 2.42
N ARG A 4 16.74 14.88 3.63
CA ARG A 4 17.50 13.90 4.41
C ARG A 4 16.61 12.71 4.79
N PHE A 5 15.34 12.96 5.08
CA PHE A 5 14.36 11.91 5.36
C PHE A 5 14.14 11.02 4.13
N LEU A 6 14.00 11.62 2.94
CA LEU A 6 13.74 10.87 1.70
C LEU A 6 14.96 10.13 1.19
N SER A 7 16.15 10.71 1.29
CA SER A 7 17.39 10.04 0.88
C SER A 7 17.64 8.76 1.67
N ASP A 8 17.24 8.72 2.95
CA ASP A 8 17.32 7.53 3.79
C ASP A 8 16.39 6.38 3.33
N PHE A 9 15.35 6.68 2.58
CA PHE A 9 14.42 5.67 2.03
C PHE A 9 14.74 5.25 0.59
N LEU A 10 15.46 6.10 -0.15
CA LEU A 10 15.75 5.93 -1.57
C LEU A 10 17.23 5.57 -1.82
N ILE A 11 17.85 4.88 -0.88
CA ILE A 11 19.29 4.57 -0.85
C ILE A 11 19.77 3.87 -2.14
N ASP A 12 18.91 3.05 -2.76
CA ASP A 12 19.27 2.24 -3.92
C ASP A 12 19.15 2.97 -5.26
N LEU A 13 18.73 4.25 -5.27
CA LEU A 13 18.62 5.01 -6.51
C LEU A 13 19.98 5.64 -6.90
N PRO A 14 20.34 5.59 -8.20
CA PRO A 14 21.49 6.32 -8.68
C PRO A 14 21.40 7.82 -8.32
N PRO A 15 22.51 8.48 -7.91
CA PRO A 15 22.47 9.87 -7.40
C PRO A 15 21.79 10.87 -8.34
N ARG A 16 21.94 10.69 -9.66
CA ARG A 16 21.27 11.54 -10.65
C ARG A 16 19.74 11.37 -10.64
N LEU A 17 19.26 10.13 -10.44
CA LEU A 17 17.85 9.84 -10.39
C LEU A 17 17.25 10.34 -9.07
N LEU A 18 17.96 10.11 -7.97
CA LEU A 18 17.59 10.61 -6.65
C LEU A 18 17.38 12.14 -6.69
N GLY A 19 18.33 12.91 -7.25
CA GLY A 19 18.18 14.36 -7.37
C GLY A 19 16.94 14.79 -8.18
N VAL A 20 16.53 14.02 -9.20
CA VAL A 20 15.30 14.32 -9.97
C VAL A 20 14.05 13.97 -9.14
N VAL A 21 14.08 12.89 -8.36
CA VAL A 21 12.99 12.54 -7.42
C VAL A 21 12.82 13.67 -6.40
N GLU A 22 13.91 14.10 -5.75
CA GLU A 22 13.92 15.18 -4.75
C GLU A 22 13.34 16.48 -5.33
N GLU A 23 13.83 16.93 -6.47
CA GLU A 23 13.29 18.12 -7.15
C GLU A 23 11.80 18.01 -7.48
N SER A 24 11.36 16.82 -7.91
CA SER A 24 9.95 16.58 -8.23
C SER A 24 9.07 16.58 -6.99
N MET A 25 9.53 16.00 -5.89
CA MET A 25 8.82 16.02 -4.61
C MET A 25 8.73 17.43 -4.03
N GLU A 26 9.80 18.21 -4.14
CA GLU A 26 9.77 19.62 -3.75
C GLU A 26 8.80 20.44 -4.60
N ALA A 27 8.74 20.15 -5.90
CA ALA A 27 7.80 20.78 -6.82
C ALA A 27 6.35 20.43 -6.47
N ILE A 28 6.05 19.16 -6.13
CA ILE A 28 4.75 18.71 -5.67
C ILE A 28 4.37 19.42 -4.36
N TRP A 29 5.27 19.46 -3.40
CA TRP A 29 5.05 20.13 -2.12
C TRP A 29 4.74 21.63 -2.29
N ARG A 30 5.48 22.29 -3.18
CA ARG A 30 5.29 23.73 -3.45
C ARG A 30 4.02 24.02 -4.23
N GLY A 31 3.74 23.21 -5.26
CA GLY A 31 2.62 23.40 -6.17
C GLY A 31 1.31 22.81 -5.67
N GLN A 32 1.34 21.88 -4.68
CA GLN A 32 0.18 21.12 -4.20
C GLN A 32 -0.58 20.44 -5.36
N GLU A 33 0.15 20.04 -6.41
CA GLU A 33 -0.42 19.51 -7.65
C GLU A 33 0.35 18.27 -8.11
N LEU A 34 -0.38 17.14 -8.33
CA LEU A 34 0.17 15.84 -8.72
C LEU A 34 0.10 15.56 -10.22
N THR A 35 -0.13 16.57 -11.06
CA THR A 35 -0.11 16.41 -12.52
C THR A 35 1.30 16.60 -13.08
N LEU A 36 1.60 15.95 -14.21
CA LEU A 36 2.89 16.13 -14.92
C LEU A 36 3.18 17.60 -15.20
N THR A 37 2.15 18.34 -15.61
CA THR A 37 2.25 19.77 -15.93
C THR A 37 2.49 20.58 -14.66
N GLY A 38 1.77 20.29 -13.58
CA GLY A 38 1.94 20.93 -12.28
C GLY A 38 3.32 20.71 -11.71
N ILE A 39 3.78 19.46 -11.66
CA ILE A 39 5.13 19.12 -11.23
C ILE A 39 6.16 19.90 -12.06
N GLY A 40 6.06 19.83 -13.40
CA GLY A 40 7.01 20.50 -14.29
C GLY A 40 7.03 22.03 -14.14
N ARG A 41 5.88 22.68 -13.90
CA ARG A 41 5.80 24.13 -13.67
C ARG A 41 6.46 24.55 -12.36
N ASN A 42 6.38 23.69 -11.34
CA ASN A 42 6.88 23.98 -10.00
C ASN A 42 8.34 23.53 -9.76
N ILE A 43 8.98 22.80 -10.69
CA ILE A 43 10.43 22.55 -10.65
C ILE A 43 11.17 23.88 -10.78
N LEU A 44 12.11 24.15 -9.86
CA LEU A 44 12.92 25.36 -9.86
C LEU A 44 13.96 25.38 -10.99
N GLY A 45 14.58 26.54 -11.19
CA GLY A 45 15.67 26.75 -12.13
C GLY A 45 15.26 27.46 -13.43
N ARG A 46 16.27 27.83 -14.24
CA ARG A 46 16.12 28.67 -15.44
C ARG A 46 15.67 27.92 -16.70
N THR A 47 15.56 26.59 -16.63
CA THR A 47 15.15 25.77 -17.77
C THR A 47 13.71 26.06 -18.19
N ARG A 48 13.43 26.08 -19.50
CA ARG A 48 12.08 26.30 -20.04
C ARG A 48 11.09 25.26 -19.49
N VAL A 49 9.87 25.70 -19.17
CA VAL A 49 8.80 24.85 -18.57
C VAL A 49 8.56 23.57 -19.33
N LYS A 50 8.56 23.60 -20.68
CA LYS A 50 8.40 22.39 -21.50
C LYS A 50 9.45 21.29 -21.20
N HIS A 51 10.68 21.68 -20.89
CA HIS A 51 11.75 20.71 -20.56
C HIS A 51 11.62 20.18 -19.15
N LYS A 52 11.11 20.99 -18.22
CA LYS A 52 10.79 20.56 -16.85
C LYS A 52 9.65 19.56 -16.83
N ILE A 53 8.57 19.80 -17.60
CA ILE A 53 7.47 18.82 -17.76
C ILE A 53 8.00 17.52 -18.38
N LYS A 54 8.83 17.59 -19.42
CA LYS A 54 9.45 16.39 -20.00
C LYS A 54 10.37 15.66 -19.02
N ARG A 55 11.00 16.38 -18.08
CA ARG A 55 11.82 15.79 -17.01
C ARG A 55 10.96 15.02 -16.02
N ALA A 56 9.83 15.56 -15.56
CA ALA A 56 8.86 14.88 -14.73
C ALA A 56 8.29 13.63 -15.43
N TYR A 57 7.93 13.73 -16.71
CA TYR A 57 7.48 12.58 -17.50
C TYR A 57 8.53 11.46 -17.53
N ARG A 58 9.80 11.80 -17.83
CA ARG A 58 10.90 10.81 -17.89
C ARG A 58 11.17 10.18 -16.52
N LEU A 59 11.00 10.92 -15.43
CA LEU A 59 11.12 10.37 -14.08
C LEU A 59 10.07 9.28 -13.86
N LEU A 60 8.80 9.61 -14.08
CA LEU A 60 7.69 8.66 -13.82
C LEU A 60 7.70 7.46 -14.79
N SER A 61 8.31 7.60 -15.97
CA SER A 61 8.49 6.49 -16.93
C SER A 61 9.79 5.72 -16.70
N ASN A 62 10.56 6.00 -15.65
CA ASN A 62 11.88 5.39 -15.45
C ASN A 62 11.73 4.00 -14.79
N PRO A 63 12.19 2.92 -15.47
CA PRO A 63 12.11 1.57 -14.91
C PRO A 63 12.87 1.38 -13.60
N LEU A 64 13.95 2.14 -13.37
CA LEU A 64 14.71 2.07 -12.11
C LEU A 64 13.88 2.64 -10.94
N LEU A 65 13.10 3.71 -11.18
CA LEU A 65 12.18 4.23 -10.17
C LEU A 65 11.10 3.19 -9.84
N HIS A 66 10.53 2.54 -10.85
CA HIS A 66 9.50 1.50 -10.62
C HIS A 66 10.05 0.31 -9.82
N ARG A 67 11.28 -0.11 -10.07
CA ARG A 67 11.94 -1.18 -9.31
C ARG A 67 12.25 -0.79 -7.86
N ALA A 68 12.38 0.50 -7.59
CA ALA A 68 12.67 1.02 -6.25
C ALA A 68 11.43 1.09 -5.34
N PHE A 69 10.22 0.86 -5.83
CA PHE A 69 9.00 0.98 -5.01
C PHE A 69 8.94 -0.07 -3.89
N ASN A 70 9.21 -1.35 -4.17
CA ASN A 70 9.21 -2.36 -3.11
C ASN A 70 10.29 -2.10 -2.06
N PRO A 71 11.56 -1.84 -2.38
CA PRO A 71 12.57 -1.40 -1.42
C PRO A 71 12.15 -0.15 -0.62
N LEU A 72 11.55 0.84 -1.28
CA LEU A 72 11.05 2.04 -0.61
C LEU A 72 9.99 1.70 0.44
N PHE A 73 8.97 0.90 0.09
CA PHE A 73 7.94 0.48 1.01
C PHE A 73 8.49 -0.41 2.13
N ALA A 74 9.44 -1.31 1.84
CA ALA A 74 10.12 -2.09 2.86
C ALA A 74 10.86 -1.21 3.86
N ASN A 75 11.56 -0.16 3.41
CA ASN A 75 12.23 0.80 4.26
C ASN A 75 11.23 1.61 5.12
N ILE A 76 10.06 1.96 4.58
CA ILE A 76 8.98 2.60 5.35
C ILE A 76 8.45 1.64 6.41
N ALA A 77 8.13 0.40 6.02
CA ALA A 77 7.63 -0.61 6.94
C ALA A 77 8.62 -0.90 8.08
N ALA A 78 9.91 -1.05 7.78
CA ALA A 78 10.95 -1.30 8.78
C ALA A 78 11.13 -0.18 9.83
N ARG A 79 10.65 1.04 9.55
CA ARG A 79 10.68 2.15 10.52
C ARG A 79 9.43 2.22 11.41
N LEU A 80 8.36 1.53 11.02
CA LEU A 80 7.06 1.58 11.68
C LEU A 80 6.69 0.27 12.35
N ILE A 81 7.35 -0.82 11.95
CA ILE A 81 7.02 -2.20 12.34
C ILE A 81 8.30 -2.90 12.77
N ASP A 82 8.33 -3.41 13.98
CA ASP A 82 9.47 -4.18 14.48
C ASP A 82 9.47 -5.61 13.92
N PRO A 83 10.65 -6.21 13.65
CA PRO A 83 10.75 -7.63 13.32
C PRO A 83 10.11 -8.52 14.40
N GLY A 84 9.43 -9.58 13.96
CA GLY A 84 8.77 -10.54 14.87
C GLY A 84 7.55 -10.00 15.60
N SER A 85 7.13 -8.74 15.34
CA SER A 85 5.97 -8.13 15.98
C SER A 85 4.64 -8.57 15.37
N ARG A 86 3.54 -8.18 16.01
CA ARG A 86 2.16 -8.36 15.52
C ARG A 86 1.51 -7.00 15.22
N PRO A 87 1.90 -6.31 14.13
CA PRO A 87 1.33 -5.02 13.80
C PRO A 87 -0.14 -5.15 13.34
N ILE A 88 -0.93 -4.12 13.60
CA ILE A 88 -2.23 -3.98 12.96
C ILE A 88 -2.01 -3.37 11.57
N LEU A 89 -2.56 -4.00 10.54
CA LEU A 89 -2.58 -3.49 9.18
C LEU A 89 -4.01 -3.33 8.69
N LEU A 90 -4.36 -2.11 8.34
CA LEU A 90 -5.63 -1.77 7.69
C LEU A 90 -5.44 -1.99 6.20
N VAL A 91 -6.26 -2.84 5.59
CA VAL A 91 -6.21 -3.07 4.13
C VAL A 91 -7.54 -2.70 3.51
N ASP A 92 -7.46 -1.88 2.47
CA ASP A 92 -8.63 -1.38 1.77
C ASP A 92 -8.37 -1.17 0.27
N TRP A 93 -9.45 -1.30 -0.52
CA TRP A 93 -9.49 -0.91 -1.91
C TRP A 93 -10.05 0.51 -2.03
N THR A 94 -9.25 1.41 -2.58
CA THR A 94 -9.59 2.82 -2.76
C THR A 94 -9.69 3.16 -4.24
N CYS A 95 -10.77 3.85 -4.64
CA CYS A 95 -10.89 4.42 -5.98
C CYS A 95 -9.82 5.51 -6.16
N PHE A 96 -8.92 5.31 -7.10
CA PHE A 96 -7.86 6.27 -7.40
C PHE A 96 -8.32 7.28 -8.47
N ASP A 97 -8.96 6.79 -9.53
CA ASP A 97 -9.63 7.56 -10.56
C ASP A 97 -10.74 6.70 -11.22
N ASP A 98 -11.39 7.22 -12.25
CA ASP A 98 -12.48 6.52 -12.94
C ASP A 98 -12.07 5.17 -13.57
N THR A 99 -10.76 4.95 -13.76
CA THR A 99 -10.18 3.81 -14.47
C THR A 99 -9.31 2.92 -13.61
N HIS A 100 -8.88 3.39 -12.41
CA HIS A 100 -7.96 2.67 -11.53
C HIS A 100 -8.43 2.61 -10.08
N TYR A 101 -8.08 1.52 -9.43
CA TYR A 101 -8.22 1.31 -8.00
C TYR A 101 -6.86 1.00 -7.39
N ALA A 102 -6.66 1.45 -6.16
CA ALA A 102 -5.49 1.11 -5.37
C ALA A 102 -5.89 0.13 -4.25
N ILE A 103 -5.11 -0.93 -4.05
CA ILE A 103 -5.12 -1.71 -2.82
C ILE A 103 -4.01 -1.19 -1.92
N VAL A 104 -4.37 -0.86 -0.69
CA VAL A 104 -3.47 -0.16 0.24
C VAL A 104 -3.41 -0.92 1.56
N ALA A 105 -2.20 -1.24 2.02
CA ALA A 105 -1.95 -1.65 3.39
C ALA A 105 -1.37 -0.49 4.19
N SER A 106 -1.99 -0.16 5.31
CA SER A 106 -1.58 0.94 6.18
C SER A 106 -1.45 0.49 7.64
N THR A 107 -0.50 1.05 8.38
CA THR A 107 -0.40 0.86 9.82
C THR A 107 -0.93 2.07 10.58
N PRO A 108 -1.70 1.88 11.68
CA PRO A 108 -2.10 2.98 12.54
C PRO A 108 -0.91 3.63 13.23
N HIS A 109 -0.79 4.94 13.14
CA HIS A 109 0.25 5.68 13.84
C HIS A 109 -0.27 7.06 14.27
N ARG A 110 -0.31 7.33 15.58
CA ARG A 110 -0.70 8.63 16.17
C ARG A 110 -1.99 9.21 15.58
N GLY A 111 -3.05 8.37 15.50
CA GLY A 111 -4.37 8.77 15.00
C GLY A 111 -4.49 8.88 13.47
N ARG A 112 -3.50 8.42 12.73
CA ARG A 112 -3.52 8.35 11.26
C ARG A 112 -3.20 6.94 10.78
N ALA A 113 -3.62 6.61 9.57
CA ALA A 113 -3.18 5.40 8.85
C ALA A 113 -2.02 5.81 7.91
N ILE A 114 -0.84 5.21 8.13
CA ILE A 114 0.33 5.46 7.28
C ILE A 114 0.47 4.30 6.31
N PRO A 115 0.40 4.54 4.99
CA PRO A 115 0.59 3.48 4.00
C PRO A 115 1.98 2.87 4.11
N VAL A 116 2.03 1.55 4.22
CA VAL A 116 3.26 0.75 4.19
C VAL A 116 3.43 0.00 2.88
N TYR A 117 2.34 -0.18 2.12
CA TYR A 117 2.38 -0.73 0.77
C TYR A 117 1.15 -0.31 -0.04
N ILE A 118 1.34 -0.04 -1.33
CA ILE A 118 0.29 0.37 -2.26
C ILE A 118 0.55 -0.29 -3.62
N GLU A 119 -0.50 -0.88 -4.21
CA GLU A 119 -0.52 -1.26 -5.62
C GLU A 119 -1.70 -0.59 -6.32
N VAL A 120 -1.49 -0.17 -7.58
CA VAL A 120 -2.54 0.43 -8.41
C VAL A 120 -2.85 -0.50 -9.56
N HIS A 121 -4.14 -0.80 -9.75
CA HIS A 121 -4.63 -1.72 -10.76
C HIS A 121 -5.74 -1.09 -11.60
N PRO A 122 -5.90 -1.51 -12.88
CA PRO A 122 -7.08 -1.14 -13.66
C PRO A 122 -8.36 -1.55 -12.96
N LYS A 123 -9.44 -0.79 -13.14
CA LYS A 123 -10.77 -1.06 -12.56
C LYS A 123 -11.27 -2.48 -12.82
N SER A 124 -10.92 -3.08 -13.97
CA SER A 124 -11.25 -4.46 -14.30
C SER A 124 -10.62 -5.52 -13.39
N ARG A 125 -9.61 -5.12 -12.59
CA ARG A 125 -8.89 -5.97 -11.64
C ARG A 125 -9.30 -5.69 -10.18
N TYR A 126 -10.26 -4.79 -9.94
CA TYR A 126 -10.78 -4.49 -8.62
C TYR A 126 -11.36 -5.73 -7.95
N ALA A 127 -11.01 -5.96 -6.68
CA ALA A 127 -11.42 -7.11 -5.87
C ALA A 127 -11.17 -8.49 -6.54
N SER A 128 -10.13 -8.58 -7.36
CA SER A 128 -9.74 -9.81 -8.06
C SER A 128 -8.90 -10.70 -7.13
N PRO A 129 -9.31 -11.97 -6.86
CA PRO A 129 -8.62 -12.83 -5.88
C PRO A 129 -7.13 -13.06 -6.18
N ASP A 130 -6.75 -13.13 -7.44
CA ASP A 130 -5.35 -13.30 -7.85
C ASP A 130 -4.50 -12.03 -7.61
N VAL A 131 -5.08 -10.83 -7.76
CA VAL A 131 -4.43 -9.58 -7.37
C VAL A 131 -4.26 -9.51 -5.86
N GLU A 132 -5.32 -9.82 -5.12
CA GLU A 132 -5.30 -9.80 -3.66
C GLU A 132 -4.28 -10.80 -3.09
N GLN A 133 -4.20 -12.00 -3.68
CA GLN A 133 -3.20 -13.00 -3.30
C GLN A 133 -1.77 -12.53 -3.62
N ALA A 134 -1.54 -11.97 -4.82
CA ALA A 134 -0.24 -11.42 -5.20
C ALA A 134 0.19 -10.28 -4.27
N PHE A 135 -0.74 -9.38 -3.92
CA PHE A 135 -0.52 -8.30 -2.96
C PHE A 135 -0.08 -8.82 -1.59
N LEU A 136 -0.79 -9.80 -1.01
CA LEU A 136 -0.43 -10.41 0.27
C LEU A 136 0.95 -11.10 0.21
N ASN A 137 1.25 -11.80 -0.87
CA ASN A 137 2.56 -12.44 -1.05
C ASN A 137 3.69 -11.40 -1.15
N THR A 138 3.47 -10.29 -1.86
CA THR A 138 4.46 -9.20 -1.92
C THR A 138 4.62 -8.54 -0.55
N LEU A 139 3.52 -8.28 0.15
CA LEU A 139 3.52 -7.70 1.48
C LEU A 139 4.33 -8.57 2.46
N ASN A 140 4.13 -9.89 2.44
CA ASN A 140 4.84 -10.84 3.29
C ASN A 140 6.33 -10.97 2.94
N ASN A 141 6.65 -11.10 1.65
CA ASN A 141 7.99 -11.54 1.24
C ASN A 141 8.96 -10.39 0.96
N ALA A 142 8.43 -9.19 0.66
CA ALA A 142 9.25 -8.07 0.19
C ALA A 142 9.08 -6.79 1.00
N ILE A 143 7.99 -6.62 1.74
CA ILE A 143 7.68 -5.36 2.40
C ILE A 143 7.80 -5.44 3.91
N LEU A 144 7.15 -6.41 4.54
CA LEU A 144 7.14 -6.53 6.00
C LEU A 144 8.50 -6.97 6.54
N PRO A 145 8.89 -6.47 7.72
CA PRO A 145 10.08 -6.95 8.42
C PRO A 145 10.00 -8.46 8.71
N LEU A 146 11.16 -9.08 8.82
CA LEU A 146 11.29 -10.52 9.03
C LEU A 146 10.45 -11.01 10.23
N ASN A 147 9.71 -12.08 9.99
CA ASN A 147 8.84 -12.74 11.00
C ASN A 147 7.73 -11.83 11.58
N ALA A 148 7.41 -10.70 10.99
CA ALA A 148 6.24 -9.93 11.37
C ALA A 148 4.97 -10.74 11.04
N ARG A 149 4.04 -10.83 12.01
CA ARG A 149 2.75 -11.54 11.88
C ARG A 149 1.61 -10.56 12.10
N PRO A 150 1.19 -9.83 11.08
CA PRO A 150 0.18 -8.81 11.23
C PRO A 150 -1.19 -9.39 11.59
N VAL A 151 -2.00 -8.54 12.26
CA VAL A 151 -3.44 -8.68 12.31
C VAL A 151 -4.02 -7.80 11.22
N LEU A 152 -4.56 -8.41 10.16
CA LEU A 152 -5.19 -7.66 9.08
C LEU A 152 -6.60 -7.21 9.45
N VAL A 153 -6.89 -5.94 9.25
CA VAL A 153 -8.24 -5.38 9.40
C VAL A 153 -8.73 -4.98 8.02
N SER A 154 -9.82 -5.59 7.58
CA SER A 154 -10.39 -5.33 6.26
C SER A 154 -11.91 -5.18 6.32
N ASP A 155 -12.47 -4.49 5.34
CA ASP A 155 -13.91 -4.33 5.22
C ASP A 155 -14.59 -5.58 4.60
N ALA A 156 -15.90 -5.51 4.44
CA ALA A 156 -16.69 -6.61 3.88
C ALA A 156 -16.54 -6.78 2.35
N GLY A 157 -15.70 -5.98 1.70
CA GLY A 157 -15.34 -6.15 0.28
C GLY A 157 -14.42 -7.33 0.05
N PHE A 158 -13.60 -7.66 1.05
CA PHE A 158 -12.71 -8.81 1.01
C PHE A 158 -13.46 -10.12 1.34
N ARG A 159 -13.29 -11.12 0.49
CA ARG A 159 -14.07 -12.36 0.53
C ARG A 159 -13.25 -13.56 1.01
N ASN A 160 -13.89 -14.73 1.08
CA ASN A 160 -13.26 -15.99 1.54
C ASN A 160 -11.88 -16.30 0.93
N PRO A 161 -11.59 -16.09 -0.37
CA PRO A 161 -10.25 -16.31 -0.90
C PRO A 161 -9.18 -15.48 -0.20
N TRP A 162 -9.47 -14.22 0.11
CA TRP A 162 -8.59 -13.33 0.87
C TRP A 162 -8.32 -13.89 2.27
N LEU A 163 -9.36 -14.23 3.02
CA LEU A 163 -9.24 -14.73 4.39
C LEU A 163 -8.47 -16.05 4.46
N ARG A 164 -8.68 -16.95 3.47
CA ARG A 164 -7.90 -18.20 3.36
C ARG A 164 -6.42 -17.93 3.12
N GLU A 165 -6.10 -16.95 2.29
CA GLU A 165 -4.71 -16.59 2.02
C GLU A 165 -4.03 -15.97 3.24
N VAL A 166 -4.73 -15.11 4.00
CA VAL A 166 -4.24 -14.56 5.26
C VAL A 166 -3.93 -15.69 6.26
N ASN A 167 -4.84 -16.65 6.41
CA ASN A 167 -4.61 -17.84 7.26
C ASN A 167 -3.44 -18.70 6.77
N ARG A 168 -3.29 -18.87 5.44
CA ARG A 168 -2.17 -19.64 4.87
C ARG A 168 -0.82 -19.01 5.19
N LEU A 169 -0.76 -17.69 5.30
CA LEU A 169 0.43 -16.93 5.71
C LEU A 169 0.68 -17.00 7.23
N GLY A 170 -0.22 -17.61 8.01
CA GLY A 170 -0.14 -17.67 9.46
C GLY A 170 -0.40 -16.32 10.14
N TRP A 171 -1.19 -15.48 9.51
CA TRP A 171 -1.61 -14.18 10.01
C TRP A 171 -3.03 -14.23 10.57
N ASP A 172 -3.34 -13.32 11.49
CA ASP A 172 -4.69 -13.14 12.00
C ASP A 172 -5.44 -12.07 11.19
N PHE A 173 -6.77 -12.06 11.30
CA PHE A 173 -7.57 -11.02 10.66
C PHE A 173 -8.79 -10.63 11.51
N VAL A 174 -9.24 -9.39 11.29
CA VAL A 174 -10.52 -8.85 11.72
C VAL A 174 -11.24 -8.37 10.47
N GLY A 175 -12.34 -9.03 10.12
CA GLY A 175 -13.13 -8.73 8.92
C GLY A 175 -14.54 -8.30 9.26
N ARG A 176 -15.08 -7.30 8.55
CA ARG A 176 -16.48 -6.95 8.64
C ARG A 176 -17.32 -7.91 7.82
N LEU A 177 -18.35 -8.49 8.42
CA LEU A 177 -19.33 -9.31 7.70
C LEU A 177 -20.47 -8.45 7.16
N ARG A 178 -20.95 -8.77 5.97
CA ARG A 178 -22.15 -8.17 5.35
C ARG A 178 -23.09 -9.25 4.82
N GLY A 179 -24.37 -9.05 4.98
CA GLY A 179 -25.41 -9.95 4.46
C GLY A 179 -25.52 -11.26 5.26
N PRO A 180 -26.28 -12.22 4.77
CA PRO A 180 -26.47 -13.51 5.41
C PRO A 180 -25.21 -14.36 5.26
N VAL A 181 -24.29 -14.24 6.21
CA VAL A 181 -23.07 -15.04 6.28
C VAL A 181 -23.25 -16.04 7.39
N THR A 182 -22.97 -17.32 7.11
CA THR A 182 -22.89 -18.36 8.13
C THR A 182 -21.45 -18.52 8.59
N VAL A 183 -21.27 -18.65 9.90
CA VAL A 183 -19.96 -18.85 10.53
C VAL A 183 -20.03 -20.06 11.43
N GLN A 184 -18.91 -20.76 11.57
CA GLN A 184 -18.77 -21.85 12.51
C GLN A 184 -17.75 -21.41 13.57
N PRO A 185 -18.12 -21.42 14.85
CA PRO A 185 -17.18 -21.18 15.93
C PRO A 185 -16.04 -22.20 15.91
N GLU A 186 -14.81 -21.76 16.14
CA GLU A 186 -13.61 -22.61 16.08
C GLU A 186 -13.67 -23.76 17.13
N ASP A 187 -14.27 -23.48 18.29
CA ASP A 187 -14.40 -24.44 19.38
C ASP A 187 -15.65 -25.34 19.28
N SER A 188 -16.46 -25.21 18.22
CA SER A 188 -17.65 -26.03 18.07
C SER A 188 -17.30 -27.43 17.59
N THR A 189 -17.62 -28.42 18.40
CA THR A 189 -17.57 -29.86 18.03
C THR A 189 -18.73 -30.29 17.12
N SER A 190 -19.64 -29.40 16.81
CA SER A 190 -20.82 -29.63 15.99
C SER A 190 -20.68 -28.91 14.63
N ASP A 191 -21.15 -29.55 13.55
CA ASP A 191 -21.26 -28.94 12.22
C ASP A 191 -22.38 -27.88 12.12
N VAL A 192 -22.60 -27.14 13.20
CA VAL A 192 -23.63 -26.10 13.25
C VAL A 192 -23.07 -24.79 12.74
N TRP A 193 -23.58 -24.34 11.61
CA TRP A 193 -23.30 -23.04 11.04
C TRP A 193 -24.31 -22.00 11.56
N LEU A 194 -23.77 -20.95 12.19
CA LEU A 194 -24.58 -19.86 12.75
C LEU A 194 -24.60 -18.67 11.80
N HIS A 195 -25.76 -18.03 11.67
CA HIS A 195 -25.82 -16.72 11.03
C HIS A 195 -25.12 -15.68 11.92
N HIS A 196 -24.33 -14.79 11.32
CA HIS A 196 -23.51 -13.82 12.06
C HIS A 196 -24.31 -12.93 13.02
N TYR A 197 -25.57 -12.62 12.72
CA TYR A 197 -26.43 -11.82 13.60
C TYR A 197 -26.84 -12.55 14.89
N LEU A 198 -26.72 -13.88 14.94
CA LEU A 198 -26.96 -14.65 16.17
C LEU A 198 -25.78 -14.66 17.14
N LEU A 199 -24.63 -14.10 16.74
CA LEU A 199 -23.45 -14.01 17.60
C LEU A 199 -23.44 -12.76 18.50
N PHE A 200 -24.39 -11.85 18.33
CA PHE A 200 -24.42 -10.55 19.00
C PHE A 200 -25.68 -10.35 19.89
N GLU A 201 -26.46 -11.40 20.11
CA GLU A 201 -27.53 -11.45 21.11
C GLU A 201 -26.95 -11.96 22.45
#